data_644f5da703bf6eae7671e21941fdc03a
#
_entry.id   644f5da703bf6eae7671e21941fdc03a
#
_cell.length_a   1.000
_cell.length_b   1.000
_cell.length_c   1.000
_cell.angle_alpha   90.00
_cell.angle_beta   90.00
_cell.angle_gamma   90.00
#
_symmetry.space_group_name_H-M   'P 1'
#
loop_
_entity.id
_entity.type
_entity.pdbx_description
1 polymer ?
#
loop_
_entity_poly.entity_id
_entity_poly.type
_entity_poly.pdbx_seq_one_letter_code
_entity_poly.pdbx_strand_id
1 'polypeptide(L)'
;MIKMYDATSGCGSRGQPSPTIEVPVCGLLAGLLSAVLWVLSIPPYEFAEGAYVAFVPLLLWLYTKPSRRAFWIIATGTGWVAWFAILIWLRHVTWFGTIALSGILGLIFAGWLQLALWLLPHFVRRSFPLRALGFAGLAGAWVVFEWARTWLLWGFPWAPLSLSQWERPVVLQIAAWTGAYGVSFLLIFFNLCVAQTLRHRFVRKERQMWTGWFSPDLYMGMAALCLSIYVFFSALPSPDSAHPLLTAAVVQPYIPPELKWDSERELENLEILERQTRFVATLESDLILWPEAATPWPIVGTPQMRVRVERLVNEIAKPILMGNLSENSATGEWSNGTFLVEPETGLSGQSYAKRELVPFGEYVPPPFGFIRKVVPIGGSFAPGSDVGLIELSLGEHSIRIGSLVCYEDVFPGLARSSARAGADLFFVATNNAWYGEEGGAEQHAAHSVLRAVENRRPVMRAGNGGWSGWIDSYGTVRDVLLDADGSIYFRGGGAYSVFQFDGWLRQQSYYTRHGDWFVVFSGLCVLVAACSAFLRRTERPSSKSIRSGVNFNTAGDSSSSR
;
A
#
# COMPACT_ATOMS: atom_id res chain seq x y z
N MET A 1 -27.66 22.68 -1.21
CA MET A 1 -28.07 23.47 -0.02
C MET A 1 -28.59 22.50 1.03
N ILE A 2 -27.70 22.02 1.92
CA ILE A 2 -27.99 20.99 2.93
C ILE A 2 -28.33 21.72 4.22
N LYS A 3 -29.59 21.69 4.64
CA LYS A 3 -30.01 22.14 5.98
C LYS A 3 -29.77 21.03 6.96
N MET A 4 -28.72 21.16 7.78
CA MET A 4 -28.48 20.29 8.94
C MET A 4 -29.19 20.87 10.16
N TYR A 5 -30.06 20.08 10.78
CA TYR A 5 -30.87 20.45 11.93
C TYR A 5 -30.11 20.27 13.24
N ASP A 6 -30.20 21.31 14.09
CA ASP A 6 -29.77 21.26 15.50
C ASP A 6 -30.99 20.85 16.34
N ALA A 7 -30.94 19.71 16.99
CA ALA A 7 -31.99 19.18 17.83
C ALA A 7 -31.79 19.61 19.27
N THR A 8 -32.05 20.90 19.58
CA THR A 8 -32.28 21.37 20.95
C THR A 8 -33.17 22.62 20.93
N SER A 9 -34.48 22.45 20.86
CA SER A 9 -35.47 23.30 21.50
C SER A 9 -36.83 22.63 21.34
N GLY A 10 -37.48 22.44 22.46
CA GLY A 10 -38.76 21.78 22.53
C GLY A 10 -39.95 22.67 22.15
N CYS A 11 -41.04 21.97 21.94
CA CYS A 11 -42.46 22.39 21.98
C CYS A 11 -43.02 23.14 20.76
N GLY A 12 -43.98 22.51 20.09
CA GLY A 12 -44.88 23.16 19.14
C GLY A 12 -45.28 22.28 17.96
N SER A 13 -46.33 21.55 18.11
CA SER A 13 -47.03 20.72 17.11
C SER A 13 -47.33 21.44 15.79
N ARG A 14 -46.88 20.88 14.68
CA ARG A 14 -47.60 20.74 13.39
C ARG A 14 -46.70 20.02 12.39
N GLY A 15 -47.22 18.94 11.85
CA GLY A 15 -46.76 18.09 10.75
C GLY A 15 -45.49 18.49 10.00
N GLN A 16 -44.33 18.04 10.49
CA GLN A 16 -43.10 18.04 9.71
C GLN A 16 -42.93 16.68 9.02
N PRO A 17 -42.50 16.64 7.74
CA PRO A 17 -42.18 15.36 7.11
C PRO A 17 -41.06 14.68 7.86
N SER A 18 -41.19 13.37 8.05
CA SER A 18 -40.28 12.54 8.80
C SER A 18 -38.85 12.62 8.24
N PRO A 19 -37.80 12.82 9.05
CA PRO A 19 -36.39 12.93 8.61
C PRO A 19 -35.77 11.61 8.13
N THR A 20 -36.58 10.61 7.81
CA THR A 20 -36.13 9.22 7.63
C THR A 20 -35.53 8.88 6.27
N ILE A 21 -35.71 9.72 5.26
CA ILE A 21 -35.24 9.44 3.87
C ILE A 21 -34.00 10.28 3.50
N GLU A 22 -33.85 11.50 3.99
CA GLU A 22 -32.75 12.41 3.59
C GLU A 22 -31.36 11.96 4.09
N VAL A 23 -31.26 11.41 5.30
CA VAL A 23 -29.97 10.99 5.89
C VAL A 23 -29.33 9.80 5.18
N PRO A 24 -30.06 8.76 4.76
CA PRO A 24 -29.50 7.67 3.96
C PRO A 24 -29.02 8.12 2.58
N VAL A 25 -29.76 8.99 1.90
CA VAL A 25 -29.39 9.49 0.56
C VAL A 25 -28.09 10.30 0.63
N CYS A 26 -27.98 11.23 1.59
CA CYS A 26 -26.73 11.97 1.82
C CYS A 26 -25.55 11.04 2.12
N GLY A 27 -25.79 9.98 2.88
CA GLY A 27 -24.77 8.96 3.19
C GLY A 27 -24.30 8.18 1.96
N LEU A 28 -25.22 7.78 1.09
CA LEU A 28 -24.91 7.10 -0.17
C LEU A 28 -24.07 7.99 -1.11
N LEU A 29 -24.47 9.27 -1.24
CA LEU A 29 -23.70 10.22 -2.05
C LEU A 29 -22.31 10.48 -1.47
N ALA A 30 -22.19 10.63 -0.14
CA ALA A 30 -20.93 10.79 0.54
C ALA A 30 -20.03 9.54 0.37
N GLY A 31 -20.63 8.35 0.48
CA GLY A 31 -19.93 7.08 0.26
C GLY A 31 -19.44 6.94 -1.18
N LEU A 32 -20.30 7.20 -2.16
CA LEU A 32 -19.93 7.14 -3.58
C LEU A 32 -18.80 8.11 -3.91
N LEU A 33 -18.91 9.37 -3.48
CA LEU A 33 -17.87 10.38 -3.73
C LEU A 33 -16.54 9.98 -3.06
N SER A 34 -16.58 9.46 -1.83
CA SER A 34 -15.38 8.97 -1.16
C SER A 34 -14.77 7.76 -1.88
N ALA A 35 -15.58 6.82 -2.35
CA ALA A 35 -15.09 5.67 -3.11
C ALA A 35 -14.43 6.11 -4.43
N VAL A 36 -15.07 7.00 -5.17
CA VAL A 36 -14.52 7.52 -6.44
C VAL A 36 -13.18 8.25 -6.22
N LEU A 37 -13.10 9.16 -5.24
CA LEU A 37 -11.86 9.88 -4.95
C LEU A 37 -10.74 8.94 -4.52
N TRP A 38 -11.07 7.91 -3.72
CA TRP A 38 -10.09 6.92 -3.30
C TRP A 38 -9.60 6.07 -4.48
N VAL A 39 -10.51 5.51 -5.29
CA VAL A 39 -10.15 4.72 -6.48
C VAL A 39 -9.29 5.53 -7.43
N LEU A 40 -9.71 6.75 -7.78
CA LEU A 40 -8.97 7.61 -8.70
C LEU A 40 -7.59 8.04 -8.17
N SER A 41 -7.36 7.94 -6.86
CA SER A 41 -6.04 8.24 -6.27
C SER A 41 -5.06 7.07 -6.33
N ILE A 42 -5.51 5.86 -6.68
CA ILE A 42 -4.66 4.66 -6.77
C ILE A 42 -4.34 4.38 -8.25
N PRO A 43 -3.12 3.92 -8.59
CA PRO A 43 -2.79 3.53 -9.96
C PRO A 43 -3.83 2.54 -10.55
N PRO A 44 -4.11 2.61 -11.84
CA PRO A 44 -3.45 3.39 -12.90
C PRO A 44 -3.98 4.83 -13.03
N TYR A 45 -4.87 5.29 -12.14
CA TYR A 45 -5.41 6.64 -12.18
C TYR A 45 -4.45 7.58 -11.44
N GLU A 46 -3.99 8.63 -12.08
CA GLU A 46 -2.93 9.51 -11.57
C GLU A 46 -3.45 10.69 -10.73
N PHE A 47 -4.65 10.58 -10.13
CA PHE A 47 -5.23 11.64 -9.31
C PHE A 47 -4.78 11.52 -7.84
N ALA A 48 -3.48 11.56 -7.60
CA ALA A 48 -2.85 11.46 -6.27
C ALA A 48 -3.42 12.45 -5.25
N GLU A 49 -3.78 13.65 -5.69
CA GLU A 49 -4.34 14.74 -4.87
C GLU A 49 -5.71 14.36 -4.29
N GLY A 50 -6.43 13.46 -4.93
CA GLY A 50 -7.69 12.91 -4.43
C GLY A 50 -7.57 12.27 -3.05
N ALA A 51 -6.43 11.63 -2.76
CA ALA A 51 -6.18 10.96 -1.49
C ALA A 51 -6.23 11.90 -0.27
N TYR A 52 -5.92 13.19 -0.45
CA TYR A 52 -5.95 14.18 0.63
C TYR A 52 -7.36 14.53 1.10
N VAL A 53 -8.37 14.25 0.28
CA VAL A 53 -9.77 14.61 0.56
C VAL A 53 -10.75 13.44 0.37
N ALA A 54 -10.25 12.25 0.03
CA ALA A 54 -11.06 11.09 -0.30
C ALA A 54 -12.10 10.75 0.78
N PHE A 55 -11.76 10.86 2.03
CA PHE A 55 -12.64 10.47 3.13
C PHE A 55 -13.41 11.65 3.74
N VAL A 56 -13.16 12.88 3.29
CA VAL A 56 -13.84 14.08 3.79
C VAL A 56 -15.36 13.98 3.68
N PRO A 57 -15.97 13.51 2.55
CA PRO A 57 -17.42 13.39 2.44
C PRO A 57 -18.02 12.45 3.50
N LEU A 58 -17.41 11.28 3.70
CA LEU A 58 -17.85 10.33 4.74
C LEU A 58 -17.65 10.87 6.15
N LEU A 59 -16.52 11.51 6.43
CA LEU A 59 -16.25 12.12 7.74
C LEU A 59 -17.29 13.20 8.07
N LEU A 60 -17.70 14.01 7.07
CA LEU A 60 -18.77 14.98 7.25
C LEU A 60 -20.13 14.31 7.50
N TRP A 61 -20.41 13.23 6.78
CA TRP A 61 -21.63 12.46 7.01
C TRP A 61 -21.71 11.85 8.41
N LEU A 62 -20.59 11.38 9.01
CA LEU A 62 -20.59 10.87 10.37
C LEU A 62 -21.13 11.87 11.41
N TYR A 63 -20.98 13.17 11.17
CA TYR A 63 -21.50 14.21 12.07
C TYR A 63 -23.03 14.30 12.07
N THR A 64 -23.73 13.70 11.10
CA THR A 64 -25.20 13.59 11.09
C THR A 64 -25.71 12.56 12.08
N LYS A 65 -24.82 11.77 12.73
CA LYS A 65 -25.13 10.67 13.64
C LYS A 65 -26.06 9.63 12.99
N PRO A 66 -25.63 8.98 11.92
CA PRO A 66 -26.43 7.99 11.22
C PRO A 66 -26.93 6.87 12.16
N SER A 67 -28.06 6.26 11.80
CA SER A 67 -28.53 5.06 12.49
C SER A 67 -27.52 3.92 12.32
N ARG A 68 -27.44 2.99 13.28
CA ARG A 68 -26.48 1.84 13.21
C ARG A 68 -26.61 1.08 11.89
N ARG A 69 -27.85 0.85 11.43
CA ARG A 69 -28.10 0.11 10.19
C ARG A 69 -27.58 0.91 8.97
N ALA A 70 -27.91 2.20 8.86
CA ALA A 70 -27.42 3.05 7.77
C ALA A 70 -25.90 3.16 7.79
N PHE A 71 -25.29 3.31 8.97
CA PHE A 71 -23.83 3.34 9.12
C PHE A 71 -23.17 2.10 8.52
N TRP A 72 -23.54 0.89 8.98
CA TRP A 72 -22.89 -0.33 8.52
C TRP A 72 -23.10 -0.61 7.04
N ILE A 73 -24.31 -0.35 6.51
CA ILE A 73 -24.59 -0.52 5.06
C ILE A 73 -23.72 0.41 4.25
N ILE A 74 -23.66 1.70 4.58
CA ILE A 74 -22.94 2.70 3.80
C ILE A 74 -21.42 2.54 3.98
N ALA A 75 -20.93 2.37 5.20
CA ALA A 75 -19.51 2.22 5.47
C ALA A 75 -18.92 0.96 4.80
N THR A 76 -19.58 -0.19 4.98
CA THR A 76 -19.13 -1.44 4.34
C THR A 76 -19.31 -1.38 2.82
N GLY A 77 -20.45 -0.87 2.34
CA GLY A 77 -20.71 -0.75 0.92
C GLY A 77 -19.72 0.16 0.20
N THR A 78 -19.38 1.31 0.80
CA THR A 78 -18.34 2.21 0.27
C THR A 78 -16.99 1.52 0.19
N GLY A 79 -16.56 0.89 1.28
CA GLY A 79 -15.28 0.17 1.31
C GLY A 79 -15.25 -0.97 0.30
N TRP A 80 -16.33 -1.75 0.21
CA TRP A 80 -16.42 -2.85 -0.76
C TRP A 80 -16.35 -2.38 -2.20
N VAL A 81 -17.11 -1.34 -2.57
CA VAL A 81 -17.11 -0.78 -3.94
C VAL A 81 -15.72 -0.22 -4.28
N ALA A 82 -15.10 0.53 -3.36
CA ALA A 82 -13.76 1.07 -3.60
C ALA A 82 -12.72 -0.05 -3.78
N TRP A 83 -12.68 -1.02 -2.88
CA TRP A 83 -11.74 -2.14 -2.98
C TRP A 83 -12.02 -3.05 -4.19
N PHE A 84 -13.29 -3.25 -4.55
CA PHE A 84 -13.64 -4.01 -5.74
C PHE A 84 -13.10 -3.33 -7.01
N ALA A 85 -13.21 -2.00 -7.10
CA ALA A 85 -12.66 -1.25 -8.23
C ALA A 85 -11.11 -1.23 -8.22
N ILE A 86 -10.46 -1.08 -7.05
CA ILE A 86 -9.00 -1.12 -6.92
C ILE A 86 -8.46 -2.50 -7.30
N LEU A 87 -9.17 -3.57 -6.93
CA LEU A 87 -8.76 -4.96 -7.14
C LEU A 87 -9.40 -5.61 -8.37
N ILE A 88 -9.96 -4.83 -9.30
CA ILE A 88 -10.66 -5.38 -10.46
C ILE A 88 -9.78 -6.30 -11.32
N TRP A 89 -8.48 -6.05 -11.36
CA TRP A 89 -7.50 -6.87 -12.03
C TRP A 89 -7.43 -8.31 -11.48
N LEU A 90 -7.74 -8.52 -10.20
CA LEU A 90 -7.72 -9.84 -9.56
C LEU A 90 -8.77 -10.80 -10.17
N ARG A 91 -9.77 -10.28 -10.91
CA ARG A 91 -10.76 -11.09 -11.64
C ARG A 91 -10.13 -12.05 -12.66
N HIS A 92 -8.96 -11.68 -13.20
CA HIS A 92 -8.21 -12.53 -14.14
C HIS A 92 -7.66 -13.77 -13.45
N VAL A 93 -7.42 -13.70 -12.14
CA VAL A 93 -7.03 -14.83 -11.31
C VAL A 93 -8.27 -15.54 -10.76
N THR A 94 -9.22 -14.78 -10.16
CA THR A 94 -10.42 -15.35 -9.55
C THR A 94 -11.51 -14.29 -9.28
N TRP A 95 -12.70 -14.47 -9.86
CA TRP A 95 -13.86 -13.62 -9.57
C TRP A 95 -14.32 -13.75 -8.11
N PHE A 96 -14.36 -14.98 -7.59
CA PHE A 96 -14.76 -15.20 -6.20
C PHE A 96 -13.80 -14.53 -5.22
N GLY A 97 -12.49 -14.66 -5.47
CA GLY A 97 -11.46 -13.99 -4.67
C GLY A 97 -11.60 -12.47 -4.69
N THR A 98 -11.83 -11.87 -5.87
CA THR A 98 -12.04 -10.43 -6.02
C THR A 98 -13.21 -9.93 -5.17
N ILE A 99 -14.38 -10.60 -5.24
CA ILE A 99 -15.58 -10.23 -4.49
C ILE A 99 -15.37 -10.40 -2.98
N ALA A 100 -14.85 -11.56 -2.57
CA ALA A 100 -14.70 -11.91 -1.15
C ALA A 100 -13.64 -11.02 -0.46
N LEU A 101 -12.47 -10.85 -1.09
CA LEU A 101 -11.39 -10.04 -0.54
C LEU A 101 -11.78 -8.56 -0.45
N SER A 102 -12.42 -8.01 -1.48
CA SER A 102 -12.95 -6.65 -1.44
C SER A 102 -13.96 -6.45 -0.31
N GLY A 103 -14.79 -7.45 -0.03
CA GLY A 103 -15.73 -7.43 1.09
C GLY A 103 -15.03 -7.41 2.45
N ILE A 104 -14.01 -8.23 2.63
CA ILE A 104 -13.20 -8.27 3.87
C ILE A 104 -12.50 -6.92 4.09
N LEU A 105 -11.85 -6.38 3.06
CA LEU A 105 -11.19 -5.08 3.15
C LEU A 105 -12.19 -3.94 3.38
N GLY A 106 -13.38 -4.03 2.80
CA GLY A 106 -14.50 -3.12 3.07
C GLY A 106 -14.96 -3.15 4.53
N LEU A 107 -14.97 -4.31 5.17
CA LEU A 107 -15.28 -4.45 6.61
C LEU A 107 -14.16 -3.83 7.48
N ILE A 108 -12.90 -4.00 7.12
CA ILE A 108 -11.77 -3.36 7.81
C ILE A 108 -11.90 -1.83 7.74
N PHE A 109 -12.23 -1.29 6.55
CA PHE A 109 -12.50 0.12 6.36
C PHE A 109 -13.68 0.61 7.22
N ALA A 110 -14.79 -0.14 7.24
CA ALA A 110 -15.94 0.18 8.09
C ALA A 110 -15.58 0.16 9.58
N GLY A 111 -14.67 -0.72 10.00
CA GLY A 111 -14.12 -0.75 11.36
C GLY A 111 -13.39 0.55 11.73
N TRP A 112 -12.57 1.08 10.82
CA TRP A 112 -11.92 2.37 11.01
C TRP A 112 -12.95 3.52 11.11
N LEU A 113 -13.95 3.55 10.22
CA LEU A 113 -15.03 4.54 10.29
C LEU A 113 -15.85 4.41 11.60
N GLN A 114 -16.05 3.19 12.11
CA GLN A 114 -16.72 2.98 13.40
C GLN A 114 -15.90 3.59 14.54
N LEU A 115 -14.58 3.46 14.50
CA LEU A 115 -13.71 4.13 15.46
C LEU A 115 -13.79 5.65 15.32
N ALA A 116 -13.83 6.17 14.09
CA ALA A 116 -14.01 7.59 13.83
C ALA A 116 -15.36 8.10 14.36
N LEU A 117 -16.45 7.35 14.13
CA LEU A 117 -17.79 7.68 14.66
C LEU A 117 -17.80 7.74 16.20
N TRP A 118 -17.03 6.87 16.86
CA TRP A 118 -16.92 6.87 18.30
C TRP A 118 -15.99 7.98 18.83
N LEU A 119 -14.82 8.18 18.21
CA LEU A 119 -13.76 9.05 18.74
C LEU A 119 -14.00 10.55 18.43
N LEU A 120 -14.40 10.90 17.21
CA LEU A 120 -14.56 12.30 16.79
C LEU A 120 -15.43 13.15 17.73
N PRO A 121 -16.61 12.70 18.24
CA PRO A 121 -17.44 13.51 19.11
C PRO A 121 -16.74 13.96 20.41
N HIS A 122 -15.70 13.22 20.86
CA HIS A 122 -14.99 13.52 22.09
C HIS A 122 -13.95 14.65 21.91
N PHE A 123 -13.49 14.88 20.66
CA PHE A 123 -12.39 15.80 20.36
C PHE A 123 -12.80 17.04 19.57
N VAL A 124 -13.76 16.96 18.67
CA VAL A 124 -14.11 18.04 17.71
C VAL A 124 -14.51 19.38 18.35
N ARG A 125 -14.95 19.39 19.62
CA ARG A 125 -15.32 20.60 20.40
C ARG A 125 -14.27 21.01 21.43
N ARG A 126 -13.09 20.40 21.39
CA ARG A 126 -12.03 20.62 22.39
C ARG A 126 -11.01 21.66 21.92
N SER A 127 -10.09 21.98 22.82
CA SER A 127 -8.94 22.82 22.50
C SER A 127 -8.10 22.21 21.38
N PHE A 128 -7.35 23.04 20.71
CA PHE A 128 -6.51 22.66 19.56
C PHE A 128 -5.61 21.44 19.85
N PRO A 129 -4.82 21.38 20.97
CA PRO A 129 -3.97 20.21 21.20
C PRO A 129 -4.73 18.90 21.36
N LEU A 130 -5.92 18.96 21.97
CA LEU A 130 -6.75 17.77 22.15
C LEU A 130 -7.37 17.30 20.83
N ARG A 131 -7.72 18.24 19.92
CA ARG A 131 -8.16 17.85 18.58
C ARG A 131 -7.03 17.20 17.80
N ALA A 132 -5.83 17.78 17.86
CA ALA A 132 -4.63 17.20 17.24
C ALA A 132 -4.40 15.75 17.73
N LEU A 133 -4.52 15.51 19.04
CA LEU A 133 -4.42 14.18 19.62
C LEU A 133 -5.51 13.22 19.08
N GLY A 134 -6.76 13.66 19.00
CA GLY A 134 -7.85 12.86 18.45
C GLY A 134 -7.63 12.51 16.97
N PHE A 135 -7.12 13.46 16.19
CA PHE A 135 -6.81 13.24 14.76
C PHE A 135 -5.59 12.34 14.59
N ALA A 136 -4.54 12.53 15.40
CA ALA A 136 -3.39 11.63 15.42
C ALA A 136 -3.79 10.19 15.82
N GLY A 137 -4.71 10.03 16.77
CA GLY A 137 -5.27 8.74 17.15
C GLY A 137 -6.01 8.05 15.98
N LEU A 138 -6.83 8.79 15.22
CA LEU A 138 -7.54 8.22 14.07
C LEU A 138 -6.62 7.94 12.87
N ALA A 139 -5.65 8.81 12.61
CA ALA A 139 -4.63 8.55 11.59
C ALA A 139 -3.74 7.36 11.98
N GLY A 140 -3.38 7.26 13.27
CA GLY A 140 -2.65 6.11 13.80
C GLY A 140 -3.44 4.81 13.71
N ALA A 141 -4.76 4.84 13.92
CA ALA A 141 -5.60 3.65 13.76
C ALA A 141 -5.62 3.14 12.32
N TRP A 142 -5.61 4.05 11.33
CA TRP A 142 -5.47 3.67 9.93
C TRP A 142 -4.15 2.93 9.68
N VAL A 143 -3.05 3.48 10.17
CA VAL A 143 -1.71 2.86 10.09
C VAL A 143 -1.71 1.47 10.72
N VAL A 144 -2.28 1.30 11.90
CA VAL A 144 -2.38 -0.01 12.57
C VAL A 144 -3.19 -1.00 11.72
N PHE A 145 -4.26 -0.57 11.07
CA PHE A 145 -5.05 -1.43 10.19
C PHE A 145 -4.30 -1.77 8.89
N GLU A 146 -3.55 -0.84 8.30
CA GLU A 146 -2.69 -1.16 7.16
C GLU A 146 -1.57 -2.13 7.54
N TRP A 147 -0.92 -1.92 8.67
CA TRP A 147 0.11 -2.82 9.16
C TRP A 147 -0.45 -4.22 9.46
N ALA A 148 -1.62 -4.31 10.09
CA ALA A 148 -2.25 -5.59 10.38
C ALA A 148 -2.52 -6.42 9.12
N ARG A 149 -2.76 -5.78 7.97
CA ARG A 149 -2.94 -6.48 6.68
C ARG A 149 -1.67 -7.17 6.17
N THR A 150 -0.49 -6.87 6.71
CA THR A 150 0.75 -7.55 6.33
C THR A 150 0.81 -9.01 6.81
N TRP A 151 0.02 -9.36 7.80
CA TRP A 151 0.01 -10.72 8.39
C TRP A 151 -1.41 -11.27 8.67
N LEU A 152 -2.42 -10.41 8.77
CA LEU A 152 -3.79 -10.85 8.98
C LEU A 152 -4.32 -11.54 7.73
N LEU A 153 -5.01 -12.70 7.91
CA LEU A 153 -5.57 -13.48 6.80
C LEU A 153 -4.52 -13.81 5.72
N TRP A 154 -3.38 -14.29 6.17
CA TRP A 154 -2.21 -14.70 5.34
C TRP A 154 -1.48 -13.56 4.64
N GLY A 155 -1.76 -12.33 5.04
CA GLY A 155 -1.11 -11.12 4.53
C GLY A 155 -1.64 -10.67 3.17
N PHE A 156 -2.21 -9.45 3.15
CA PHE A 156 -2.56 -8.76 1.89
C PHE A 156 -2.32 -7.25 2.05
N PRO A 157 -1.05 -6.81 2.07
CA PRO A 157 -0.70 -5.39 2.20
C PRO A 157 -0.82 -4.60 0.90
N TRP A 158 -1.59 -5.07 -0.07
CA TRP A 158 -1.82 -4.43 -1.36
C TRP A 158 -2.48 -3.06 -1.20
N ALA A 159 -2.09 -2.09 -2.04
CA ALA A 159 -2.63 -0.75 -2.13
C ALA A 159 -2.83 -0.04 -0.75
N PRO A 160 -1.78 0.15 0.08
CA PRO A 160 -1.85 1.09 1.18
C PRO A 160 -2.16 2.50 0.65
N LEU A 161 -2.76 3.37 1.46
CA LEU A 161 -3.14 4.71 0.99
C LEU A 161 -1.92 5.51 0.49
N SER A 162 -0.75 5.27 1.06
CA SER A 162 0.54 5.83 0.59
C SER A 162 0.87 5.51 -0.87
N LEU A 163 0.33 4.42 -1.43
CA LEU A 163 0.53 4.05 -2.83
C LEU A 163 0.00 5.13 -3.79
N SER A 164 -1.02 5.88 -3.37
CA SER A 164 -1.55 7.03 -4.12
C SER A 164 -0.49 8.10 -4.45
N GLN A 165 0.63 8.10 -3.72
CA GLN A 165 1.68 9.11 -3.85
C GLN A 165 2.92 8.61 -4.61
N TRP A 166 2.84 7.46 -5.27
CA TRP A 166 3.99 6.78 -5.88
C TRP A 166 4.77 7.66 -6.88
N GLU A 167 4.10 8.58 -7.58
CA GLU A 167 4.72 9.57 -8.48
C GLU A 167 4.93 10.95 -7.83
N ARG A 168 4.83 11.03 -6.53
CA ARG A 168 4.96 12.29 -5.77
C ARG A 168 6.16 12.22 -4.81
N PRO A 169 7.41 12.27 -5.33
CA PRO A 169 8.61 12.06 -4.54
C PRO A 169 8.70 13.02 -3.35
N VAL A 170 8.11 14.22 -3.45
CA VAL A 170 8.11 15.22 -2.38
C VAL A 170 7.49 14.69 -1.08
N VAL A 171 6.34 14.02 -1.19
CA VAL A 171 5.64 13.48 -0.01
C VAL A 171 6.24 12.16 0.44
N LEU A 172 6.75 11.37 -0.52
CA LEU A 172 7.30 10.04 -0.23
C LEU A 172 8.55 10.06 0.65
N GLN A 173 9.34 11.16 0.69
CA GLN A 173 10.61 11.16 1.42
C GLN A 173 10.49 10.85 2.90
N ILE A 174 9.35 11.15 3.52
CA ILE A 174 9.12 10.78 4.92
C ILE A 174 9.14 9.26 5.14
N ALA A 175 8.90 8.47 4.09
CA ALA A 175 8.94 7.01 4.17
C ALA A 175 10.34 6.46 4.51
N ALA A 176 11.41 7.20 4.20
CA ALA A 176 12.76 6.83 4.63
C ALA A 176 12.94 6.85 6.17
N TRP A 177 12.04 7.52 6.88
CA TRP A 177 12.01 7.61 8.35
C TRP A 177 10.95 6.70 8.97
N THR A 178 9.74 6.73 8.41
CA THR A 178 8.53 6.15 9.01
C THR A 178 8.04 4.88 8.33
N GLY A 179 8.66 4.47 7.21
CA GLY A 179 8.04 3.57 6.26
C GLY A 179 6.88 4.27 5.52
N ALA A 180 6.29 3.59 4.56
CA ALA A 180 5.10 4.05 3.83
C ALA A 180 3.93 4.43 4.76
N TYR A 181 3.92 3.89 5.98
CA TYR A 181 2.93 4.16 7.02
C TYR A 181 2.83 5.64 7.41
N GLY A 182 3.95 6.38 7.42
CA GLY A 182 3.92 7.81 7.71
C GLY A 182 3.24 8.63 6.62
N VAL A 183 3.34 8.20 5.36
CA VAL A 183 2.62 8.83 4.24
C VAL A 183 1.13 8.60 4.39
N SER A 184 0.68 7.37 4.65
CA SER A 184 -0.72 7.06 4.92
C SER A 184 -1.28 7.84 6.12
N PHE A 185 -0.48 7.94 7.20
CA PHE A 185 -0.82 8.75 8.38
C PHE A 185 -1.06 10.21 8.00
N LEU A 186 -0.14 10.81 7.23
CA LEU A 186 -0.24 12.20 6.79
C LEU A 186 -1.50 12.47 5.98
N LEU A 187 -1.82 11.58 5.03
CA LEU A 187 -3.02 11.69 4.19
C LEU A 187 -4.30 11.63 5.02
N ILE A 188 -4.43 10.68 5.95
CA ILE A 188 -5.59 10.57 6.83
C ILE A 188 -5.69 11.76 7.77
N PHE A 189 -4.56 12.19 8.35
CA PHE A 189 -4.51 13.35 9.24
C PHE A 189 -4.99 14.61 8.51
N PHE A 190 -4.58 14.80 7.25
CA PHE A 190 -5.02 15.91 6.42
C PHE A 190 -6.52 15.84 6.11
N ASN A 191 -7.07 14.66 5.75
CA ASN A 191 -8.51 14.45 5.58
C ASN A 191 -9.31 14.90 6.82
N LEU A 192 -8.84 14.55 8.03
CA LEU A 192 -9.49 14.93 9.28
C LEU A 192 -9.44 16.45 9.51
N CYS A 193 -8.31 17.09 9.19
CA CYS A 193 -8.16 18.54 9.27
C CYS A 193 -9.11 19.27 8.32
N VAL A 194 -9.22 18.83 7.06
CA VAL A 194 -10.12 19.40 6.07
C VAL A 194 -11.57 19.18 6.49
N ALA A 195 -11.96 17.96 6.89
CA ALA A 195 -13.32 17.66 7.32
C ALA A 195 -13.73 18.52 8.51
N GLN A 196 -12.86 18.73 9.49
CA GLN A 196 -13.15 19.60 10.64
C GLN A 196 -13.30 21.07 10.24
N THR A 197 -12.46 21.56 9.32
CA THR A 197 -12.54 22.92 8.80
C THR A 197 -13.88 23.15 8.08
N LEU A 198 -14.25 22.24 7.18
CA LEU A 198 -15.53 22.31 6.45
C LEU A 198 -16.72 22.20 7.41
N ARG A 199 -16.63 21.34 8.42
CA ARG A 199 -17.64 21.24 9.46
C ARG A 199 -17.85 22.57 10.20
N HIS A 200 -16.78 23.26 10.62
CA HIS A 200 -16.89 24.54 11.27
C HIS A 200 -17.55 25.60 10.38
N ARG A 201 -17.21 25.60 9.10
CA ARG A 201 -17.70 26.61 8.15
C ARG A 201 -19.16 26.40 7.75
N PHE A 202 -19.57 25.17 7.47
CA PHE A 202 -20.88 24.89 6.84
C PHE A 202 -21.94 24.31 7.77
N VAL A 203 -21.52 23.59 8.83
CA VAL A 203 -22.42 22.89 9.75
C VAL A 203 -22.76 23.71 10.97
N ARG A 204 -21.85 24.55 11.42
CA ARG A 204 -22.03 25.43 12.57
C ARG A 204 -22.09 26.89 12.15
N LYS A 205 -23.31 27.49 12.23
CA LYS A 205 -23.50 28.96 12.26
C LYS A 205 -23.02 29.54 13.61
N GLU A 206 -21.99 29.04 14.22
CA GLU A 206 -21.43 29.64 15.45
C GLU A 206 -20.71 30.93 15.11
N ARG A 207 -21.40 32.01 15.40
CA ARG A 207 -21.09 33.43 15.19
C ARG A 207 -19.98 33.93 16.10
N GLN A 208 -18.94 33.18 16.44
CA GLN A 208 -17.85 33.76 17.23
C GLN A 208 -16.53 33.03 17.04
N MET A 209 -15.60 33.74 16.55
CA MET A 209 -14.15 33.88 16.73
C MET A 209 -13.27 33.75 15.50
N TRP A 210 -13.71 33.18 14.39
CA TRP A 210 -12.86 33.11 13.18
C TRP A 210 -13.66 33.45 11.93
N THR A 211 -13.78 34.73 11.61
CA THR A 211 -14.38 35.24 10.37
C THR A 211 -13.35 35.14 9.23
N GLY A 212 -13.15 33.95 8.69
CA GLY A 212 -12.23 33.83 7.56
C GLY A 212 -12.01 32.39 7.11
N TRP A 213 -11.31 32.22 6.02
CA TRP A 213 -10.81 30.96 5.48
C TRP A 213 -9.80 30.26 6.42
N PHE A 214 -9.44 30.87 7.53
CA PHE A 214 -8.38 30.48 8.44
C PHE A 214 -8.92 29.60 9.56
N SER A 215 -8.78 28.28 9.42
CA SER A 215 -9.06 27.31 10.47
C SER A 215 -7.74 26.80 11.05
N PRO A 216 -7.54 26.83 12.40
CA PRO A 216 -6.35 26.24 13.01
C PRO A 216 -6.10 24.79 12.61
N ASP A 217 -7.18 24.04 12.36
CA ASP A 217 -7.10 22.64 11.94
C ASP A 217 -6.53 22.51 10.51
N LEU A 218 -6.93 23.39 9.59
CA LEU A 218 -6.36 23.42 8.24
C LEU A 218 -4.87 23.76 8.28
N TYR A 219 -4.49 24.76 9.08
CA TYR A 219 -3.07 25.11 9.24
C TYR A 219 -2.24 23.97 9.81
N MET A 220 -2.81 23.18 10.72
CA MET A 220 -2.13 22.00 11.25
C MET A 220 -1.89 20.95 10.15
N GLY A 221 -2.89 20.69 9.29
CA GLY A 221 -2.72 19.82 8.13
C GLY A 221 -1.67 20.36 7.15
N MET A 222 -1.74 21.66 6.84
CA MET A 222 -0.75 22.32 5.97
C MET A 222 0.66 22.28 6.58
N ALA A 223 0.80 22.50 7.88
CA ALA A 223 2.11 22.42 8.54
C ALA A 223 2.71 21.01 8.46
N ALA A 224 1.89 19.96 8.58
CA ALA A 224 2.34 18.58 8.40
C ALA A 224 2.80 18.30 6.94
N LEU A 225 2.11 18.86 5.94
CA LEU A 225 2.56 18.82 4.54
C LEU A 225 3.84 19.63 4.32
N CYS A 226 3.94 20.83 4.88
CA CYS A 226 5.15 21.63 4.78
C CYS A 226 6.36 20.93 5.42
N LEU A 227 6.15 20.18 6.50
CA LEU A 227 7.20 19.35 7.08
C LEU A 227 7.68 18.26 6.10
N SER A 228 6.77 17.60 5.38
CA SER A 228 7.19 16.61 4.36
C SER A 228 7.94 17.25 3.19
N ILE A 229 7.54 18.45 2.79
CA ILE A 229 8.26 19.25 1.77
C ILE A 229 9.66 19.62 2.29
N TYR A 230 9.77 20.07 3.54
CA TYR A 230 11.07 20.37 4.15
C TYR A 230 11.98 19.13 4.21
N VAL A 231 11.43 17.97 4.59
CA VAL A 231 12.17 16.70 4.58
C VAL A 231 12.67 16.36 3.17
N PHE A 232 11.84 16.58 2.14
CA PHE A 232 12.24 16.39 0.74
C PHE A 232 13.47 17.26 0.40
N PHE A 233 13.38 18.58 0.57
CA PHE A 233 14.49 19.47 0.23
C PHE A 233 15.76 19.21 1.06
N SER A 234 15.61 18.77 2.32
CA SER A 234 16.73 18.40 3.18
C SER A 234 17.40 17.08 2.75
N ALA A 235 16.65 16.20 2.08
CA ALA A 235 17.11 14.89 1.66
C ALA A 235 17.61 14.86 0.21
N LEU A 236 17.43 15.96 -0.56
CA LEU A 236 17.88 16.01 -1.96
C LEU A 236 19.38 15.77 -2.05
N PRO A 237 19.81 14.78 -2.85
CA PRO A 237 21.23 14.55 -3.09
C PRO A 237 21.79 15.64 -4.02
N SER A 238 23.11 15.88 -3.95
CA SER A 238 23.80 16.63 -5.00
C SER A 238 23.75 15.80 -6.30
N PRO A 239 23.43 16.42 -7.46
CA PRO A 239 23.47 15.71 -8.74
C PRO A 239 24.83 15.04 -9.02
N ASP A 240 25.93 15.68 -8.61
CA ASP A 240 27.29 15.18 -8.79
C ASP A 240 27.64 14.00 -7.87
N SER A 241 26.75 13.63 -6.94
CA SER A 241 26.97 12.51 -6.01
C SER A 241 26.40 11.17 -6.52
N ALA A 242 25.99 11.10 -7.77
CA ALA A 242 25.49 9.87 -8.40
C ALA A 242 26.66 8.99 -8.86
N HIS A 243 26.75 7.79 -8.27
CA HIS A 243 27.73 6.77 -8.68
C HIS A 243 27.05 5.68 -9.49
N PRO A 244 27.55 5.35 -10.70
CA PRO A 244 27.06 4.22 -11.44
C PRO A 244 27.30 2.92 -10.63
N LEU A 245 26.28 2.09 -10.53
CA LEU A 245 26.38 0.74 -9.94
C LEU A 245 26.65 -0.27 -11.05
N LEU A 246 25.75 -0.34 -12.01
CA LEU A 246 25.82 -1.24 -13.15
C LEU A 246 24.88 -0.77 -14.26
N THR A 247 25.07 -1.28 -15.46
CA THR A 247 24.07 -1.23 -16.52
C THR A 247 23.40 -2.58 -16.63
N ALA A 248 22.08 -2.63 -16.39
CA ALA A 248 21.30 -3.87 -16.47
C ALA A 248 20.34 -3.85 -17.66
N ALA A 249 20.32 -4.93 -18.43
CA ALA A 249 19.36 -5.13 -19.49
C ALA A 249 18.20 -6.00 -19.00
N VAL A 250 16.95 -5.61 -19.27
CA VAL A 250 15.76 -6.36 -18.93
C VAL A 250 15.18 -7.08 -20.14
N VAL A 251 14.72 -8.30 -19.96
CA VAL A 251 13.99 -9.09 -20.96
C VAL A 251 12.53 -9.17 -20.55
N GLN A 252 11.63 -8.71 -21.44
CA GLN A 252 10.18 -8.80 -21.28
C GLN A 252 9.60 -9.69 -22.39
N PRO A 253 9.43 -11.00 -22.14
CA PRO A 253 9.01 -11.93 -23.19
C PRO A 253 7.53 -11.79 -23.55
N TYR A 254 6.71 -11.24 -22.68
CA TYR A 254 5.26 -11.04 -22.82
C TYR A 254 4.57 -12.33 -23.29
N ILE A 255 4.71 -13.37 -22.47
CA ILE A 255 4.07 -14.66 -22.69
C ILE A 255 2.79 -14.69 -21.84
N PRO A 256 1.60 -14.79 -22.44
CA PRO A 256 0.34 -14.91 -21.71
C PRO A 256 0.33 -16.13 -20.76
N PRO A 257 -0.33 -16.01 -19.58
CA PRO A 257 -0.34 -17.08 -18.58
C PRO A 257 -0.86 -18.41 -19.11
N GLU A 258 -1.85 -18.38 -19.99
CA GLU A 258 -2.46 -19.57 -20.61
C GLU A 258 -1.47 -20.33 -21.50
N LEU A 259 -0.56 -19.61 -22.17
CA LEU A 259 0.45 -20.18 -23.05
C LEU A 259 1.74 -20.55 -22.32
N LYS A 260 1.99 -19.90 -21.17
CA LYS A 260 3.24 -20.09 -20.41
C LYS A 260 3.39 -21.51 -19.87
N TRP A 261 2.29 -22.13 -19.48
CA TRP A 261 2.25 -23.46 -18.88
C TRP A 261 1.68 -24.54 -19.82
N ASP A 262 1.54 -24.19 -21.10
CA ASP A 262 1.11 -25.13 -22.14
C ASP A 262 2.31 -25.99 -22.59
N SER A 263 2.25 -27.28 -22.30
CA SER A 263 3.31 -28.25 -22.65
C SER A 263 3.61 -28.35 -24.15
N GLU A 264 2.67 -28.02 -25.03
CA GLU A 264 2.88 -28.00 -26.46
C GLU A 264 3.69 -26.74 -26.91
N ARG A 265 3.72 -25.70 -26.09
CA ARG A 265 4.38 -24.43 -26.41
C ARG A 265 5.65 -24.14 -25.59
N GLU A 266 6.07 -25.06 -24.76
CA GLU A 266 7.25 -24.88 -23.90
C GLU A 266 8.51 -24.49 -24.68
N LEU A 267 8.78 -25.16 -25.81
CA LEU A 267 9.92 -24.85 -26.67
C LEU A 267 9.78 -23.51 -27.38
N GLU A 268 8.58 -23.18 -27.88
CA GLU A 268 8.30 -21.88 -28.50
C GLU A 268 8.53 -20.73 -27.49
N ASN A 269 8.02 -20.89 -26.27
CA ASN A 269 8.20 -19.91 -25.18
C ASN A 269 9.67 -19.70 -24.85
N LEU A 270 10.43 -20.78 -24.82
CA LEU A 270 11.87 -20.72 -24.55
C LEU A 270 12.64 -20.05 -25.70
N GLU A 271 12.30 -20.31 -26.96
CA GLU A 271 12.89 -19.66 -28.13
C GLU A 271 12.57 -18.16 -28.16
N ILE A 272 11.38 -17.75 -27.74
CA ILE A 272 11.01 -16.35 -27.57
C ILE A 272 11.96 -15.68 -26.54
N LEU A 273 12.13 -16.30 -25.38
CA LEU A 273 12.98 -15.79 -24.30
C LEU A 273 14.44 -15.67 -24.78
N GLU A 274 14.98 -16.73 -25.40
CA GLU A 274 16.35 -16.74 -25.91
C GLU A 274 16.58 -15.68 -27.00
N ARG A 275 15.65 -15.52 -27.94
CA ARG A 275 15.74 -14.50 -28.99
C ARG A 275 15.75 -13.09 -28.42
N GLN A 276 14.89 -12.79 -27.44
CA GLN A 276 14.89 -11.51 -26.73
C GLN A 276 16.18 -11.30 -25.95
N THR A 277 16.71 -12.36 -25.34
CA THR A 277 17.98 -12.32 -24.61
C THR A 277 19.14 -11.97 -25.55
N ARG A 278 19.23 -12.63 -26.72
CA ARG A 278 20.24 -12.28 -27.71
C ARG A 278 20.11 -10.85 -28.23
N PHE A 279 18.88 -10.37 -28.37
CA PHE A 279 18.64 -8.97 -28.75
C PHE A 279 19.16 -8.00 -27.67
N VAL A 280 18.79 -8.16 -26.40
CA VAL A 280 19.25 -7.23 -25.35
C VAL A 280 20.74 -7.41 -25.04
N ALA A 281 21.33 -8.56 -25.33
CA ALA A 281 22.77 -8.77 -25.21
C ALA A 281 23.60 -7.92 -26.16
N THR A 282 23.02 -7.43 -27.27
CA THR A 282 23.69 -6.47 -28.18
C THR A 282 23.76 -5.06 -27.59
N LEU A 283 22.94 -4.75 -26.59
CA LEU A 283 22.99 -3.49 -25.86
C LEU A 283 24.16 -3.52 -24.87
N GLU A 284 24.72 -2.35 -24.59
CA GLU A 284 25.75 -2.23 -23.56
C GLU A 284 25.12 -2.53 -22.18
N SER A 285 25.60 -3.60 -21.53
CA SER A 285 25.10 -4.02 -20.22
C SER A 285 26.06 -4.98 -19.53
N ASP A 286 26.12 -4.87 -18.20
CA ASP A 286 26.92 -5.72 -17.32
C ASP A 286 26.15 -6.98 -16.89
N LEU A 287 24.82 -6.92 -16.87
CA LEU A 287 23.91 -7.94 -16.38
C LEU A 287 22.63 -7.99 -17.18
N ILE A 288 22.11 -9.18 -17.45
CA ILE A 288 20.77 -9.37 -18.04
C ILE A 288 19.83 -9.89 -16.97
N LEU A 289 18.63 -9.32 -16.92
CA LEU A 289 17.58 -9.64 -15.93
C LEU A 289 16.42 -10.37 -16.61
N TRP A 290 16.10 -11.55 -16.12
CA TRP A 290 14.94 -12.31 -16.57
C TRP A 290 13.79 -12.26 -15.54
N PRO A 291 12.53 -12.23 -16.00
CA PRO A 291 11.37 -12.18 -15.13
C PRO A 291 11.16 -13.47 -14.33
N GLU A 292 10.11 -13.50 -13.50
CA GLU A 292 9.71 -14.65 -12.69
C GLU A 292 9.38 -15.87 -13.54
N ALA A 293 9.83 -17.06 -13.07
CA ALA A 293 9.61 -18.35 -13.72
C ALA A 293 9.88 -18.28 -15.24
N ALA A 294 11.05 -17.71 -15.61
CA ALA A 294 11.33 -17.33 -17.00
C ALA A 294 11.35 -18.52 -17.96
N THR A 295 11.78 -19.69 -17.50
CA THR A 295 11.82 -20.91 -18.33
C THR A 295 10.70 -21.89 -17.95
N PRO A 296 10.29 -22.77 -18.87
CA PRO A 296 9.23 -23.76 -18.61
C PRO A 296 9.63 -24.82 -17.58
N TRP A 297 10.93 -25.06 -17.41
CA TRP A 297 11.45 -26.06 -16.47
C TRP A 297 12.38 -25.44 -15.43
N PRO A 298 12.48 -26.05 -14.24
CA PRO A 298 13.39 -25.60 -13.20
C PRO A 298 14.84 -25.57 -13.67
N ILE A 299 15.57 -24.49 -13.32
CA ILE A 299 17.03 -24.42 -13.59
C ILE A 299 17.81 -25.37 -12.69
N VAL A 300 17.31 -25.62 -11.46
CA VAL A 300 17.82 -26.63 -10.54
C VAL A 300 16.81 -27.78 -10.53
N GLY A 301 17.29 -29.01 -10.78
CA GLY A 301 16.44 -30.21 -10.91
C GLY A 301 16.29 -30.69 -12.36
N THR A 302 16.53 -29.83 -13.38
CA THR A 302 16.45 -30.20 -14.81
C THR A 302 17.80 -29.95 -15.50
N PRO A 303 18.69 -30.96 -15.58
CA PRO A 303 20.03 -30.80 -16.17
C PRO A 303 20.03 -30.26 -17.60
N GLN A 304 19.05 -30.66 -18.43
CA GLN A 304 18.94 -30.20 -19.82
C GLN A 304 18.66 -28.71 -19.89
N MET A 305 17.81 -28.17 -18.99
CA MET A 305 17.50 -26.75 -18.91
C MET A 305 18.72 -25.97 -18.46
N ARG A 306 19.42 -26.45 -17.44
CA ARG A 306 20.66 -25.84 -16.95
C ARG A 306 21.70 -25.71 -18.07
N VAL A 307 22.00 -26.80 -18.76
CA VAL A 307 22.98 -26.82 -19.88
C VAL A 307 22.56 -25.85 -21.00
N ARG A 308 21.27 -25.73 -21.28
CA ARG A 308 20.76 -24.82 -22.32
C ARG A 308 20.96 -23.36 -21.94
N VAL A 309 20.65 -22.97 -20.71
CA VAL A 309 20.87 -21.61 -20.19
C VAL A 309 22.37 -21.29 -20.10
N GLU A 310 23.19 -22.18 -19.59
CA GLU A 310 24.64 -22.01 -19.52
C GLU A 310 25.27 -21.82 -20.92
N ARG A 311 24.77 -22.56 -21.92
CA ARG A 311 25.19 -22.39 -23.32
C ARG A 311 24.83 -20.99 -23.84
N LEU A 312 23.61 -20.51 -23.59
CA LEU A 312 23.18 -19.17 -23.98
C LEU A 312 24.04 -18.09 -23.29
N VAL A 313 24.29 -18.22 -22.00
CA VAL A 313 25.14 -17.30 -21.23
C VAL A 313 26.55 -17.22 -21.79
N ASN A 314 27.15 -18.39 -22.14
CA ASN A 314 28.46 -18.44 -22.76
C ASN A 314 28.47 -17.85 -24.17
N GLU A 315 27.40 -18.07 -24.97
CA GLU A 315 27.23 -17.50 -26.32
C GLU A 315 27.22 -15.96 -26.27
N ILE A 316 26.45 -15.39 -25.33
CA ILE A 316 26.28 -13.92 -25.23
C ILE A 316 27.39 -13.27 -24.38
N ALA A 317 28.21 -14.05 -23.68
CA ALA A 317 29.30 -13.62 -22.81
C ALA A 317 28.88 -12.57 -21.75
N LYS A 318 27.64 -12.68 -21.22
CA LYS A 318 27.08 -11.81 -20.17
C LYS A 318 26.37 -12.62 -19.13
N PRO A 319 26.49 -12.28 -17.83
CA PRO A 319 25.75 -12.95 -16.77
C PRO A 319 24.24 -12.68 -16.87
N ILE A 320 23.46 -13.68 -16.46
CA ILE A 320 22.00 -13.58 -16.37
C ILE A 320 21.59 -13.80 -14.91
N LEU A 321 20.88 -12.85 -14.32
CA LEU A 321 20.14 -13.04 -13.07
C LEU A 321 18.67 -13.31 -13.42
N MET A 322 18.24 -14.53 -13.20
CA MET A 322 16.95 -15.02 -13.67
C MET A 322 16.00 -15.36 -12.52
N GLY A 323 14.73 -14.92 -12.65
CA GLY A 323 13.65 -15.50 -11.88
C GLY A 323 13.29 -16.87 -12.43
N ASN A 324 13.38 -17.94 -11.61
CA ASN A 324 13.04 -19.28 -12.07
C ASN A 324 12.61 -20.20 -10.92
N LEU A 325 12.19 -21.39 -11.30
CA LEU A 325 11.88 -22.47 -10.39
C LEU A 325 13.09 -23.33 -10.09
N SER A 326 13.08 -23.96 -8.93
CA SER A 326 14.02 -25.03 -8.56
C SER A 326 13.24 -26.20 -7.96
N GLU A 327 13.73 -27.41 -8.18
CA GLU A 327 13.20 -28.63 -7.59
C GLU A 327 14.26 -29.28 -6.72
N ASN A 328 13.92 -29.54 -5.47
CA ASN A 328 14.76 -30.31 -4.57
C ASN A 328 14.63 -31.81 -4.92
N SER A 329 15.65 -32.37 -5.52
CA SER A 329 15.65 -33.77 -5.97
C SER A 329 15.47 -34.79 -4.82
N ALA A 330 15.74 -34.41 -3.56
CA ALA A 330 15.60 -35.29 -2.41
C ALA A 330 14.17 -35.31 -1.85
N THR A 331 13.47 -34.16 -1.86
CA THR A 331 12.11 -34.01 -1.31
C THR A 331 11.02 -33.93 -2.37
N GLY A 332 11.39 -33.62 -3.62
CA GLY A 332 10.44 -33.29 -4.69
C GLY A 332 9.70 -31.97 -4.50
N GLU A 333 10.15 -31.15 -3.54
CA GLU A 333 9.55 -29.83 -3.29
C GLU A 333 10.07 -28.80 -4.30
N TRP A 334 9.18 -27.92 -4.70
CA TRP A 334 9.50 -26.85 -5.63
C TRP A 334 9.68 -25.53 -4.87
N SER A 335 10.61 -24.70 -5.33
CA SER A 335 10.79 -23.32 -4.85
C SER A 335 10.82 -22.39 -6.04
N ASN A 336 10.24 -21.19 -5.86
CA ASN A 336 10.37 -20.08 -6.78
C ASN A 336 11.52 -19.19 -6.29
N GLY A 337 12.34 -18.63 -7.18
CA GLY A 337 13.51 -17.89 -6.71
C GLY A 337 14.26 -17.14 -7.81
N THR A 338 15.42 -16.61 -7.46
CA THR A 338 16.35 -15.99 -8.41
C THR A 338 17.69 -16.70 -8.37
N PHE A 339 18.29 -16.86 -9.56
CA PHE A 339 19.51 -17.62 -9.80
C PHE A 339 20.44 -16.82 -10.71
N LEU A 340 21.72 -16.77 -10.34
CA LEU A 340 22.76 -16.15 -11.17
C LEU A 340 23.45 -17.23 -12.01
N VAL A 341 23.53 -16.97 -13.32
CA VAL A 341 24.29 -17.81 -14.27
C VAL A 341 25.33 -16.92 -14.94
N GLU A 342 26.61 -17.33 -14.81
CA GLU A 342 27.74 -16.55 -15.26
C GLU A 342 28.46 -17.24 -16.42
N PRO A 343 29.07 -16.47 -17.35
CA PRO A 343 29.92 -17.05 -18.36
C PRO A 343 31.05 -17.89 -17.75
N GLU A 344 31.44 -18.97 -18.41
CA GLU A 344 32.49 -19.91 -18.04
C GLU A 344 32.22 -20.73 -16.77
N THR A 345 31.70 -20.11 -15.70
CA THR A 345 31.43 -20.78 -14.41
C THR A 345 30.05 -21.44 -14.34
N GLY A 346 29.10 -21.00 -15.17
CA GLY A 346 27.74 -21.53 -15.23
C GLY A 346 26.86 -21.08 -14.07
N LEU A 347 25.96 -21.97 -13.61
CA LEU A 347 25.04 -21.68 -12.52
C LEU A 347 25.79 -21.49 -11.21
N SER A 348 25.70 -20.29 -10.66
CA SER A 348 26.30 -19.93 -9.36
C SER A 348 25.65 -20.73 -8.22
N GLY A 349 26.43 -20.96 -7.17
CA GLY A 349 25.92 -21.50 -5.91
C GLY A 349 25.07 -20.52 -5.12
N GLN A 350 25.02 -19.24 -5.52
CA GLN A 350 24.22 -18.20 -4.87
C GLN A 350 22.81 -18.18 -5.46
N SER A 351 21.81 -18.21 -4.60
CA SER A 351 20.41 -18.13 -5.00
C SER A 351 19.57 -17.49 -3.90
N TYR A 352 18.40 -17.02 -4.29
CA TYR A 352 17.36 -16.56 -3.38
C TYR A 352 16.11 -17.40 -3.60
N ALA A 353 15.49 -17.91 -2.56
CA ALA A 353 14.19 -18.56 -2.61
C ALA A 353 13.11 -17.65 -2.04
N LYS A 354 11.97 -17.57 -2.74
CA LYS A 354 10.80 -16.77 -2.37
C LYS A 354 10.31 -17.13 -0.97
N ARG A 355 10.19 -16.14 -0.09
CA ARG A 355 9.83 -16.32 1.33
C ARG A 355 8.33 -16.15 1.58
N GLU A 356 7.69 -15.22 0.85
CA GLU A 356 6.26 -14.95 0.97
C GLU A 356 5.53 -15.51 -0.25
N LEU A 357 4.89 -16.64 -0.06
CA LEU A 357 4.14 -17.32 -1.11
C LEU A 357 2.76 -16.70 -1.29
N VAL A 358 2.25 -16.72 -2.53
CA VAL A 358 0.91 -16.22 -2.86
C VAL A 358 -0.15 -17.19 -2.35
N PRO A 359 -1.03 -16.78 -1.41
CA PRO A 359 -2.13 -17.62 -0.95
C PRO A 359 -3.04 -18.02 -2.10
N PHE A 360 -3.44 -19.29 -2.16
CA PHE A 360 -4.27 -19.92 -3.21
C PHE A 360 -3.63 -19.94 -4.62
N GLY A 361 -2.47 -19.36 -4.82
CA GLY A 361 -1.70 -19.47 -6.06
C GLY A 361 -0.53 -20.46 -5.93
N GLU A 362 0.27 -20.32 -4.89
CA GLU A 362 1.47 -21.13 -4.65
C GLU A 362 1.28 -22.13 -3.49
N TYR A 363 0.34 -21.86 -2.59
CA TYR A 363 -0.04 -22.77 -1.51
C TYR A 363 -1.50 -22.58 -1.11
N VAL A 364 -2.08 -23.58 -0.44
CA VAL A 364 -3.43 -23.47 0.14
C VAL A 364 -3.30 -23.19 1.63
N PRO A 365 -3.75 -22.01 2.10
CA PRO A 365 -3.71 -21.68 3.51
C PRO A 365 -4.58 -22.61 4.37
N PRO A 366 -4.16 -22.99 5.59
CA PRO A 366 -5.06 -23.57 6.57
C PRO A 366 -6.17 -22.56 6.94
N PRO A 367 -7.45 -22.95 7.11
CA PRO A 367 -8.04 -24.29 7.11
C PRO A 367 -8.61 -24.76 5.76
N PHE A 368 -8.24 -24.11 4.66
CA PHE A 368 -8.85 -24.33 3.33
C PHE A 368 -8.29 -25.56 2.58
N GLY A 369 -7.59 -26.47 3.23
CA GLY A 369 -7.01 -27.65 2.61
C GLY A 369 -7.99 -28.50 1.75
N PHE A 370 -9.30 -28.40 2.04
CA PHE A 370 -10.34 -29.08 1.25
C PHE A 370 -10.48 -28.53 -0.17
N ILE A 371 -10.08 -27.28 -0.43
CA ILE A 371 -10.16 -26.63 -1.74
C ILE A 371 -9.14 -27.23 -2.73
N ARG A 372 -8.05 -27.85 -2.24
CA ARG A 372 -7.06 -28.56 -3.11
C ARG A 372 -7.69 -29.55 -4.08
N LYS A 373 -8.85 -30.11 -3.75
CA LYS A 373 -9.58 -31.05 -4.59
C LYS A 373 -10.32 -30.38 -5.73
N VAL A 374 -10.54 -29.08 -5.66
CA VAL A 374 -11.39 -28.30 -6.58
C VAL A 374 -10.55 -27.33 -7.43
N VAL A 375 -9.48 -26.80 -6.85
CA VAL A 375 -8.56 -25.89 -7.55
C VAL A 375 -7.27 -26.65 -7.82
N PRO A 376 -6.89 -26.88 -9.09
CA PRO A 376 -5.60 -27.46 -9.43
C PRO A 376 -4.50 -26.44 -9.13
N ILE A 377 -4.02 -26.41 -7.89
CA ILE A 377 -2.83 -25.68 -7.53
C ILE A 377 -1.66 -26.55 -7.95
N GLY A 378 -0.93 -26.08 -8.97
CA GLY A 378 0.19 -26.82 -9.54
C GLY A 378 1.35 -26.91 -8.55
N GLY A 379 1.37 -27.93 -7.72
CA GLY A 379 2.46 -28.20 -6.79
C GLY A 379 2.31 -27.51 -5.42
N SER A 380 3.11 -27.98 -4.45
CA SER A 380 3.30 -27.31 -3.16
C SER A 380 4.65 -26.65 -3.19
N PHE A 381 4.69 -25.33 -3.27
CA PHE A 381 5.93 -24.58 -3.17
C PHE A 381 6.40 -24.53 -1.72
N ALA A 382 7.72 -24.70 -1.52
CA ALA A 382 8.38 -24.50 -0.25
C ALA A 382 8.86 -23.03 -0.15
N PRO A 383 8.55 -22.32 0.95
CA PRO A 383 9.07 -20.98 1.16
C PRO A 383 10.56 -21.02 1.52
N GLY A 384 11.32 -20.00 1.07
CA GLY A 384 12.67 -19.76 1.51
C GLY A 384 12.72 -19.25 2.96
N SER A 385 13.88 -19.43 3.62
CA SER A 385 14.12 -18.94 4.98
C SER A 385 15.07 -17.74 5.04
N ASP A 386 15.97 -17.62 4.07
CA ASP A 386 17.11 -16.71 4.12
C ASP A 386 16.93 -15.46 3.25
N VAL A 387 17.67 -14.42 3.61
CA VAL A 387 17.69 -13.16 2.84
C VAL A 387 18.32 -13.35 1.45
N GLY A 388 19.30 -14.25 1.32
CA GLY A 388 19.87 -14.73 0.07
C GLY A 388 20.36 -13.61 -0.86
N LEU A 389 21.30 -12.74 -0.42
CA LEU A 389 21.89 -11.75 -1.31
C LEU A 389 22.71 -12.43 -2.40
N ILE A 390 22.58 -11.92 -3.63
CA ILE A 390 23.35 -12.38 -4.78
C ILE A 390 24.46 -11.36 -5.04
N GLU A 391 25.69 -11.79 -4.97
CA GLU A 391 26.87 -10.96 -5.24
C GLU A 391 27.30 -11.11 -6.69
N LEU A 392 27.29 -9.99 -7.42
CA LEU A 392 27.75 -9.89 -8.79
C LEU A 392 29.12 -9.20 -8.81
N SER A 393 30.14 -9.85 -9.35
CA SER A 393 31.48 -9.28 -9.53
C SER A 393 31.58 -8.49 -10.82
N LEU A 394 31.98 -7.22 -10.72
CA LEU A 394 32.19 -6.31 -11.85
C LEU A 394 33.63 -5.77 -11.83
N GLY A 395 34.56 -6.57 -12.32
CA GLY A 395 36.00 -6.24 -12.26
C GLY A 395 36.49 -6.18 -10.81
N GLU A 396 36.95 -5.01 -10.36
CA GLU A 396 37.46 -4.78 -8.99
C GLU A 396 36.32 -4.51 -7.97
N HIS A 397 35.08 -4.39 -8.40
CA HIS A 397 33.94 -4.09 -7.56
C HIS A 397 32.95 -5.26 -7.52
N SER A 398 32.23 -5.38 -6.44
CA SER A 398 31.08 -6.29 -6.36
C SER A 398 29.83 -5.53 -5.93
N ILE A 399 28.68 -5.99 -6.40
CA ILE A 399 27.37 -5.44 -6.08
C ILE A 399 26.52 -6.54 -5.47
N ARG A 400 25.92 -6.25 -4.32
CA ARG A 400 25.03 -7.17 -3.62
C ARG A 400 23.58 -6.86 -3.98
N ILE A 401 22.93 -7.80 -4.63
CA ILE A 401 21.58 -7.69 -5.13
C ILE A 401 20.63 -8.38 -4.15
N GLY A 402 19.66 -7.65 -3.62
CA GLY A 402 18.57 -8.19 -2.83
C GLY A 402 17.39 -8.53 -3.74
N SER A 403 17.11 -9.82 -3.90
CA SER A 403 16.00 -10.27 -4.75
C SER A 403 14.68 -10.21 -4.02
N LEU A 404 13.61 -9.90 -4.77
CA LEU A 404 12.21 -10.00 -4.40
C LEU A 404 11.46 -10.66 -5.56
N VAL A 405 10.69 -11.70 -5.29
CA VAL A 405 9.99 -12.43 -6.35
C VAL A 405 8.51 -12.07 -6.33
N CYS A 406 8.07 -11.36 -7.39
CA CYS A 406 6.69 -11.01 -7.66
C CYS A 406 6.03 -10.32 -6.44
N TYR A 407 5.02 -10.94 -5.84
CA TYR A 407 4.25 -10.46 -4.69
C TYR A 407 5.07 -9.99 -3.47
N GLU A 408 6.35 -10.34 -3.39
CA GLU A 408 7.18 -10.03 -2.24
C GLU A 408 7.48 -8.54 -2.05
N ASP A 409 7.50 -7.75 -3.13
CA ASP A 409 7.78 -6.31 -3.00
C ASP A 409 6.62 -5.52 -2.36
N VAL A 410 5.43 -6.12 -2.21
CA VAL A 410 4.35 -5.51 -1.45
C VAL A 410 4.59 -5.56 0.07
N PHE A 411 5.48 -6.46 0.55
CA PHE A 411 5.82 -6.62 1.97
C PHE A 411 7.03 -5.77 2.37
N PRO A 412 6.84 -4.69 3.16
CA PRO A 412 7.94 -3.80 3.53
C PRO A 412 9.10 -4.52 4.25
N GLY A 413 8.77 -5.52 5.06
CA GLY A 413 9.73 -6.27 5.87
C GLY A 413 10.76 -7.04 5.05
N LEU A 414 10.39 -7.52 3.85
CA LEU A 414 11.29 -8.30 2.99
C LEU A 414 12.38 -7.43 2.39
N ALA A 415 12.02 -6.33 1.73
CA ALA A 415 12.98 -5.37 1.20
C ALA A 415 13.89 -4.80 2.31
N ARG A 416 13.29 -4.47 3.47
CA ARG A 416 14.02 -4.02 4.64
C ARG A 416 15.07 -5.03 5.12
N SER A 417 14.73 -6.32 5.15
CA SER A 417 15.68 -7.36 5.57
C SER A 417 16.87 -7.45 4.62
N SER A 418 16.65 -7.36 3.30
CA SER A 418 17.71 -7.35 2.29
C SER A 418 18.60 -6.10 2.40
N ALA A 419 18.00 -4.91 2.61
CA ALA A 419 18.76 -3.68 2.84
C ALA A 419 19.61 -3.76 4.13
N ARG A 420 19.09 -4.36 5.20
CA ARG A 420 19.84 -4.56 6.45
C ARG A 420 20.99 -5.54 6.29
N ALA A 421 20.82 -6.56 5.47
CA ALA A 421 21.88 -7.50 5.13
C ALA A 421 22.96 -6.88 4.22
N GLY A 422 22.69 -5.69 3.67
CA GLY A 422 23.64 -4.90 2.91
C GLY A 422 23.42 -4.95 1.40
N ALA A 423 22.20 -5.16 0.92
CA ALA A 423 21.87 -5.01 -0.49
C ALA A 423 22.21 -3.59 -0.98
N ASP A 424 22.83 -3.48 -2.14
CA ASP A 424 23.17 -2.22 -2.80
C ASP A 424 22.03 -1.77 -3.72
N LEU A 425 21.29 -2.75 -4.31
CA LEU A 425 20.07 -2.54 -5.08
C LEU A 425 19.09 -3.71 -4.87
N PHE A 426 17.83 -3.51 -5.25
CA PHE A 426 16.83 -4.57 -5.30
C PHE A 426 16.56 -5.01 -6.73
N PHE A 427 16.38 -6.30 -6.91
CA PHE A 427 15.86 -6.88 -8.14
C PHE A 427 14.48 -7.49 -7.90
N VAL A 428 13.48 -7.07 -8.66
CA VAL A 428 12.14 -7.64 -8.64
C VAL A 428 11.89 -8.44 -9.91
N ALA A 429 11.94 -9.76 -9.80
CA ALA A 429 11.53 -10.67 -10.86
C ALA A 429 10.03 -10.94 -10.74
N THR A 430 9.22 -10.59 -11.75
CA THR A 430 7.77 -10.68 -11.64
C THR A 430 7.08 -11.20 -12.90
N ASN A 431 5.83 -11.69 -12.73
CA ASN A 431 4.95 -12.07 -13.82
C ASN A 431 3.59 -11.36 -13.70
N ASN A 432 3.53 -10.13 -14.18
CA ASN A 432 2.32 -9.30 -14.12
C ASN A 432 1.26 -9.69 -15.17
N ALA A 433 1.57 -10.62 -16.09
CA ALA A 433 0.60 -11.10 -17.09
C ALA A 433 -0.67 -11.72 -16.47
N TRP A 434 -0.57 -12.17 -15.20
CA TRP A 434 -1.73 -12.65 -14.42
C TRP A 434 -2.77 -11.58 -14.12
N TYR A 435 -2.42 -10.29 -14.21
CA TYR A 435 -3.26 -9.18 -13.75
C TYR A 435 -4.09 -8.54 -14.88
N GLY A 436 -3.95 -9.03 -16.13
CA GLY A 436 -4.52 -8.34 -17.30
C GLY A 436 -3.89 -6.97 -17.49
N GLU A 437 -4.62 -6.07 -18.12
CA GLU A 437 -4.18 -4.72 -18.48
C GLU A 437 -4.94 -3.62 -17.72
N GLU A 438 -5.59 -3.96 -16.59
CA GLU A 438 -6.41 -3.02 -15.82
C GLU A 438 -5.70 -2.42 -14.60
N GLY A 439 -4.44 -2.06 -14.74
CA GLY A 439 -3.69 -1.31 -13.74
C GLY A 439 -3.04 -2.16 -12.64
N GLY A 440 -3.17 -3.47 -12.67
CA GLY A 440 -2.55 -4.35 -11.67
C GLY A 440 -1.02 -4.30 -11.71
N ALA A 441 -0.43 -4.16 -12.90
CA ALA A 441 1.01 -4.04 -13.09
C ALA A 441 1.56 -2.72 -12.55
N GLU A 442 0.85 -1.61 -12.78
CA GLU A 442 1.20 -0.28 -12.27
C GLU A 442 1.05 -0.22 -10.74
N GLN A 443 -0.03 -0.78 -10.17
CA GLN A 443 -0.18 -0.90 -8.72
C GLN A 443 0.98 -1.69 -8.11
N HIS A 444 1.39 -2.77 -8.76
CA HIS A 444 2.52 -3.58 -8.31
C HIS A 444 3.85 -2.80 -8.40
N ALA A 445 4.12 -2.10 -9.50
CA ALA A 445 5.32 -1.28 -9.65
C ALA A 445 5.39 -0.15 -8.61
N ALA A 446 4.25 0.46 -8.28
CA ALA A 446 4.17 1.49 -7.26
C ALA A 446 4.63 1.01 -5.86
N HIS A 447 4.47 -0.28 -5.54
CA HIS A 447 5.06 -0.84 -4.32
C HIS A 447 6.59 -0.81 -4.34
N SER A 448 7.22 -1.09 -5.47
CA SER A 448 8.67 -0.98 -5.61
C SER A 448 9.17 0.45 -5.38
N VAL A 449 8.40 1.47 -5.77
CA VAL A 449 8.70 2.88 -5.45
C VAL A 449 8.75 3.10 -3.94
N LEU A 450 7.76 2.56 -3.20
CA LEU A 450 7.78 2.65 -1.74
C LEU A 450 9.01 1.92 -1.16
N ARG A 451 9.36 0.74 -1.64
CA ARG A 451 10.55 -0.01 -1.19
C ARG A 451 11.84 0.74 -1.44
N ALA A 452 11.95 1.41 -2.60
CA ALA A 452 13.11 2.22 -2.94
C ALA A 452 13.31 3.36 -1.92
N VAL A 453 12.28 4.15 -1.65
CA VAL A 453 12.35 5.29 -0.72
C VAL A 453 12.59 4.84 0.71
N GLU A 454 11.85 3.83 1.18
CA GLU A 454 11.97 3.29 2.54
C GLU A 454 13.40 2.86 2.87
N ASN A 455 14.06 2.22 1.93
CA ASN A 455 15.36 1.59 2.17
C ASN A 455 16.53 2.35 1.56
N ARG A 456 16.27 3.40 0.77
CA ARG A 456 17.31 4.14 0.05
C ARG A 456 18.15 3.24 -0.83
N ARG A 457 17.47 2.36 -1.58
CA ARG A 457 18.09 1.45 -2.56
C ARG A 457 17.34 1.55 -3.88
N PRO A 458 18.06 1.65 -5.01
CA PRO A 458 17.41 1.57 -6.32
C PRO A 458 16.75 0.21 -6.53
N VAL A 459 15.74 0.16 -7.38
CA VAL A 459 15.01 -1.06 -7.73
C VAL A 459 15.03 -1.24 -9.24
N MET A 460 15.46 -2.42 -9.66
CA MET A 460 15.30 -2.92 -11.04
C MET A 460 14.14 -3.90 -11.08
N ARG A 461 13.28 -3.79 -12.09
CA ARG A 461 12.17 -4.72 -12.31
C ARG A 461 12.26 -5.36 -13.69
N ALA A 462 12.08 -6.67 -13.74
CA ALA A 462 11.87 -7.41 -14.98
C ALA A 462 10.54 -8.17 -14.90
N GLY A 463 9.57 -7.80 -15.75
CA GLY A 463 8.24 -8.38 -15.82
C GLY A 463 8.06 -9.27 -17.06
N ASN A 464 7.35 -10.39 -16.91
CA ASN A 464 6.94 -11.20 -18.08
C ASN A 464 5.79 -10.55 -18.86
N GLY A 465 5.25 -9.48 -18.43
CA GLY A 465 4.16 -8.72 -19.06
C GLY A 465 3.73 -7.65 -18.11
N GLY A 466 3.78 -6.43 -18.57
CA GLY A 466 3.53 -5.26 -17.76
C GLY A 466 4.82 -4.52 -17.41
N TRP A 467 4.93 -3.96 -16.22
CA TRP A 467 5.91 -2.97 -15.88
C TRP A 467 7.33 -3.53 -15.69
N SER A 468 8.25 -3.17 -16.60
CA SER A 468 9.70 -3.37 -16.49
C SER A 468 10.40 -2.01 -16.54
N GLY A 469 11.47 -1.83 -15.77
CA GLY A 469 12.19 -0.56 -15.68
C GLY A 469 12.96 -0.40 -14.39
N TRP A 470 13.36 0.83 -14.05
CA TRP A 470 14.07 1.08 -12.82
C TRP A 470 13.67 2.37 -12.09
N ILE A 471 13.85 2.33 -10.78
CA ILE A 471 13.44 3.34 -9.81
C ILE A 471 14.66 3.69 -8.98
N ASP A 472 14.96 4.97 -8.81
CA ASP A 472 16.09 5.40 -7.98
C ASP A 472 15.77 5.30 -6.47
N SER A 473 16.78 5.49 -5.65
CA SER A 473 16.68 5.41 -4.18
C SER A 473 15.85 6.52 -3.53
N TYR A 474 15.38 7.50 -4.29
CA TYR A 474 14.43 8.54 -3.87
C TYR A 474 13.01 8.30 -4.38
N GLY A 475 12.78 7.16 -5.06
CA GLY A 475 11.46 6.77 -5.57
C GLY A 475 11.10 7.46 -6.88
N THR A 476 12.06 8.07 -7.56
CA THR A 476 11.83 8.58 -8.91
C THR A 476 11.89 7.43 -9.90
N VAL A 477 10.82 7.23 -10.64
CA VAL A 477 10.82 6.34 -11.80
C VAL A 477 11.73 6.97 -12.86
N ARG A 478 12.84 6.30 -13.18
CA ARG A 478 13.86 6.82 -14.09
C ARG A 478 13.60 6.42 -15.52
N ASP A 479 13.31 5.14 -15.72
CA ASP A 479 12.96 4.60 -17.02
C ASP A 479 11.96 3.48 -16.90
N VAL A 480 11.06 3.38 -17.86
CA VAL A 480 10.09 2.30 -18.03
C VAL A 480 10.19 1.78 -19.45
N LEU A 481 10.14 0.48 -19.61
CA LEU A 481 10.11 -0.16 -20.92
C LEU A 481 8.73 0.04 -21.55
N LEU A 482 8.66 0.84 -22.59
CA LEU A 482 7.45 1.20 -23.33
C LEU A 482 7.60 0.84 -24.79
N ASP A 483 6.50 0.48 -25.46
CA ASP A 483 6.45 0.38 -26.91
C ASP A 483 6.25 1.77 -27.57
N ALA A 484 6.08 1.78 -28.88
CA ALA A 484 5.89 3.01 -29.64
C ALA A 484 4.59 3.77 -29.29
N ASP A 485 3.59 3.07 -28.75
CA ASP A 485 2.30 3.61 -28.35
C ASP A 485 2.26 4.00 -26.86
N GLY A 486 3.37 3.81 -26.14
CA GLY A 486 3.49 4.08 -24.71
C GLY A 486 2.92 2.98 -23.81
N SER A 487 2.67 1.78 -24.34
CA SER A 487 2.18 0.64 -23.57
C SER A 487 3.33 -0.12 -22.90
N ILE A 488 3.07 -0.61 -21.69
CA ILE A 488 3.94 -1.56 -20.98
C ILE A 488 3.67 -3.02 -21.37
N TYR A 489 2.60 -3.28 -22.12
CA TYR A 489 2.09 -4.62 -22.45
C TYR A 489 2.53 -5.07 -23.82
N PHE A 490 3.82 -5.32 -23.98
CA PHE A 490 4.40 -5.76 -25.26
C PHE A 490 5.63 -6.65 -25.03
N ARG A 491 6.12 -7.26 -26.11
CA ARG A 491 7.35 -8.05 -26.10
C ARG A 491 8.54 -7.19 -26.49
N GLY A 492 9.54 -7.11 -25.58
CA GLY A 492 10.70 -6.26 -25.82
C GLY A 492 11.79 -6.42 -24.77
N GLY A 493 12.69 -5.47 -24.75
CA GLY A 493 13.76 -5.37 -23.77
C GLY A 493 14.54 -4.07 -23.94
N GLY A 494 15.23 -3.66 -22.90
CA GLY A 494 16.02 -2.43 -22.86
C GLY A 494 17.14 -2.51 -21.83
N ALA A 495 18.13 -1.63 -21.93
CA ALA A 495 19.23 -1.52 -20.98
C ALA A 495 19.18 -0.18 -20.26
N TYR A 496 19.46 -0.19 -18.97
CA TYR A 496 19.35 0.96 -18.08
C TYR A 496 20.59 1.08 -17.20
N SER A 497 21.17 2.28 -17.15
CA SER A 497 22.30 2.57 -16.27
C SER A 497 21.79 2.94 -14.88
N VAL A 498 21.98 2.06 -13.94
CA VAL A 498 21.55 2.21 -12.55
C VAL A 498 22.63 2.88 -11.73
N PHE A 499 22.26 3.88 -10.95
CA PHE A 499 23.17 4.57 -10.04
C PHE A 499 22.65 4.63 -8.62
N GLN A 500 23.55 4.90 -7.69
CA GLN A 500 23.26 5.21 -6.29
C GLN A 500 23.96 6.50 -5.90
N PHE A 501 23.37 7.23 -4.98
CA PHE A 501 23.98 8.45 -4.44
C PHE A 501 24.95 8.16 -3.31
N ASP A 502 26.07 8.89 -3.24
CA ASP A 502 27.17 8.76 -2.26
C ASP A 502 26.70 8.52 -0.84
N GLY A 503 25.77 9.35 -0.40
CA GLY A 503 25.24 9.28 0.97
C GLY A 503 24.60 7.93 1.31
N TRP A 504 24.17 7.16 0.30
CA TRP A 504 23.46 5.89 0.51
C TRP A 504 24.25 4.64 0.11
N LEU A 505 25.47 4.79 -0.42
CA LEU A 505 26.33 3.66 -0.75
C LEU A 505 26.63 2.77 0.48
N ARG A 506 26.85 3.41 1.63
CA ARG A 506 27.20 2.71 2.88
C ARG A 506 26.22 2.96 4.02
N GLN A 507 25.25 3.84 3.83
CA GLN A 507 24.30 4.19 4.87
C GLN A 507 22.96 3.48 4.66
N GLN A 508 22.28 3.26 5.76
CA GLN A 508 20.92 2.75 5.80
C GLN A 508 19.97 3.86 6.23
N SER A 509 18.75 3.87 5.67
CA SER A 509 17.70 4.79 6.09
C SER A 509 17.33 4.57 7.56
N TYR A 510 16.65 5.55 8.16
CA TYR A 510 16.15 5.40 9.52
C TYR A 510 15.13 4.24 9.60
N TYR A 511 14.22 4.14 8.61
CA TYR A 511 13.28 3.03 8.53
C TYR A 511 14.00 1.67 8.42
N THR A 512 15.01 1.55 7.58
CA THR A 512 15.79 0.30 7.46
C THR A 512 16.35 -0.13 8.81
N ARG A 513 16.87 0.79 9.61
CA ARG A 513 17.45 0.49 10.93
C ARG A 513 16.39 0.13 11.97
N HIS A 514 15.29 0.89 12.06
CA HIS A 514 14.34 0.83 13.17
C HIS A 514 13.02 0.12 12.84
N GLY A 515 12.73 -0.14 11.55
CA GLY A 515 11.52 -0.86 11.11
C GLY A 515 10.22 -0.15 11.45
N ASP A 516 9.28 -0.90 11.94
CA ASP A 516 7.90 -0.46 12.16
C ASP A 516 7.69 0.37 13.45
N TRP A 517 8.73 1.11 13.89
CA TRP A 517 8.64 1.99 15.05
C TRP A 517 7.47 2.97 14.97
N PHE A 518 7.16 3.45 13.73
CA PHE A 518 6.08 4.39 13.50
C PHE A 518 4.69 3.75 13.69
N VAL A 519 4.58 2.45 13.45
CA VAL A 519 3.36 1.68 13.78
C VAL A 519 3.16 1.64 15.30
N VAL A 520 4.23 1.43 16.07
CA VAL A 520 4.18 1.47 17.54
C VAL A 520 3.77 2.86 18.03
N PHE A 521 4.39 3.91 17.49
CA PHE A 521 4.01 5.30 17.77
C PHE A 521 2.52 5.55 17.45
N SER A 522 2.06 5.08 16.29
CA SER A 522 0.66 5.19 15.86
C SER A 522 -0.29 4.48 16.82
N GLY A 523 0.06 3.28 17.26
CA GLY A 523 -0.69 2.53 18.28
C GLY A 523 -0.78 3.27 19.62
N LEU A 524 0.32 3.90 20.04
CA LEU A 524 0.32 4.75 21.25
C LEU A 524 -0.61 5.96 21.09
N CYS A 525 -0.63 6.61 19.93
CA CYS A 525 -1.57 7.71 19.65
C CYS A 525 -3.03 7.22 19.76
N VAL A 526 -3.34 6.04 19.25
CA VAL A 526 -4.68 5.42 19.39
C VAL A 526 -5.03 5.23 20.86
N LEU A 527 -4.14 4.61 21.63
CA LEU A 527 -4.37 4.31 23.04
C LEU A 527 -4.59 5.58 23.86
N VAL A 528 -3.72 6.58 23.69
CA VAL A 528 -3.81 7.87 24.43
C VAL A 528 -5.12 8.59 24.07
N ALA A 529 -5.50 8.62 22.78
CA ALA A 529 -6.76 9.21 22.35
C ALA A 529 -7.96 8.47 22.94
N ALA A 530 -7.95 7.13 22.88
CA ALA A 530 -9.03 6.29 23.44
C ALA A 530 -9.15 6.46 24.96
N CYS A 531 -8.05 6.39 25.70
CA CYS A 531 -8.03 6.62 27.15
C CYS A 531 -8.53 8.02 27.51
N SER A 532 -8.09 9.06 26.77
CA SER A 532 -8.57 10.44 26.97
C SER A 532 -10.07 10.57 26.73
N ALA A 533 -10.63 9.87 25.75
CA ALA A 533 -12.07 9.84 25.48
C ALA A 533 -12.85 9.10 26.59
N PHE A 534 -12.31 7.99 27.09
CA PHE A 534 -12.94 7.16 28.12
C PHE A 534 -12.97 7.86 29.49
N LEU A 535 -11.85 8.38 30.00
CA LEU A 535 -11.77 9.08 31.27
C LEU A 535 -12.76 10.24 31.36
N ARG A 536 -12.99 10.94 30.29
CA ARG A 536 -13.93 12.08 30.21
C ARG A 536 -15.39 11.67 30.14
N ARG A 537 -15.68 10.39 29.83
CA ARG A 537 -17.05 9.85 29.90
C ARG A 537 -17.48 9.62 31.35
N THR A 538 -16.52 9.29 32.23
CA THR A 538 -16.75 9.04 33.65
C THR A 538 -16.93 10.34 34.44
N GLU A 539 -16.38 11.47 33.98
CA GLU A 539 -16.49 12.79 34.63
C GLU A 539 -17.82 13.53 34.37
N ARG A 540 -18.75 12.98 33.59
CA ARG A 540 -20.09 13.60 33.46
C ARG A 540 -20.89 13.26 34.71
N PRO A 541 -21.23 14.25 35.57
CA PRO A 541 -22.06 13.97 36.75
C PRO A 541 -23.40 13.39 36.28
N SER A 542 -23.82 12.33 36.95
CA SER A 542 -25.14 11.75 36.75
C SER A 542 -26.19 12.82 37.09
N SER A 543 -26.96 13.25 36.12
CA SER A 543 -28.06 14.23 36.29
C SER A 543 -29.24 13.68 37.10
N LYS A 544 -28.99 12.76 38.08
CA LYS A 544 -30.00 12.11 38.91
C LYS A 544 -30.08 12.63 40.33
N SER A 545 -29.40 13.71 40.71
CA SER A 545 -29.43 14.17 42.14
C SER A 545 -29.94 15.59 42.36
N ILE A 546 -30.77 16.15 41.46
CA ILE A 546 -31.47 17.41 41.76
C ILE A 546 -32.99 17.17 41.51
N ARG A 547 -33.60 16.32 42.30
CA ARG A 547 -35.03 16.27 42.53
C ARG A 547 -35.29 15.72 43.95
N SER A 548 -34.92 16.50 44.95
CA SER A 548 -35.50 16.35 46.28
C SER A 548 -35.15 17.62 47.06
N GLY A 549 -36.13 18.42 47.35
CA GLY A 549 -36.01 19.48 48.36
C GLY A 549 -36.51 20.85 47.94
N VAL A 550 -37.79 20.96 47.54
CA VAL A 550 -38.56 22.17 47.80
C VAL A 550 -39.91 21.72 48.33
N ASN A 551 -39.99 21.54 49.66
CA ASN A 551 -41.26 21.53 50.39
C ASN A 551 -41.70 22.98 50.59
N PHE A 552 -42.80 23.37 49.95
CA PHE A 552 -43.55 24.57 50.31
C PHE A 552 -44.41 24.22 51.55
N ASN A 553 -44.03 24.77 52.69
CA ASN A 553 -44.89 24.88 53.87
C ASN A 553 -45.81 26.09 53.67
N THR A 554 -47.09 25.82 53.44
CA THR A 554 -48.16 26.76 53.61
C THR A 554 -48.56 26.74 55.09
N ALA A 555 -48.25 27.77 55.80
CA ALA A 555 -48.93 28.12 57.05
C ALA A 555 -49.58 29.46 56.86
N GLY A 556 -50.91 29.47 56.89
CA GLY A 556 -51.69 30.66 56.98
C GLY A 556 -51.60 31.29 58.37
N ASP A 557 -51.72 32.57 58.43
CA ASP A 557 -52.53 33.12 59.53
C ASP A 557 -53.18 34.46 59.12
N SER A 558 -54.34 34.58 59.66
CA SER A 558 -55.32 35.63 59.50
C SER A 558 -55.04 36.84 60.40
N SER A 559 -55.60 37.93 60.07
CA SER A 559 -56.26 38.96 60.89
C SER A 559 -55.71 40.38 60.65
N SER A 560 -56.52 41.17 60.12
CA SER A 560 -57.43 42.17 60.68
C SER A 560 -56.85 43.61 60.76
N SER A 561 -57.67 44.49 60.18
CA SER A 561 -57.98 45.87 60.64
C SER A 561 -56.96 47.02 60.38
N ARG A 562 -57.25 47.83 59.61
CA ARG A 562 -57.87 49.16 59.42
C ARG A 562 -57.39 49.84 58.17
#